data_0e40d5e73b73ba55a21a32a0e0827793
#
_entry.id   0e40d5e73b73ba55a21a32a0e0827793
#
_cell.length_a   1.000
_cell.length_b   1.000
_cell.length_c   1.000
_cell.angle_alpha   90.00
_cell.angle_beta   90.00
_cell.angle_gamma   90.00
#
_symmetry.space_group_name_H-M   'P 1'
#
loop_
_entity.id
_entity.type
_entity.pdbx_description
1 polymer ?
#
loop_
_entity_poly.entity_id
_entity_poly.type
_entity_poly.pdbx_seq_one_letter_code
_entity_poly.pdbx_strand_id
1 'polypeptide(L)'
;MKPLHTNTQYSIIALFLFLISIQPFYGQRKKRSKPVASVSYPNSVYESLSYRSIGPFSGGRSSAVTGVPGKPNLYYFGAAGGGVWKTEDGGKTYKNISDGYFGGSIGSVAVAKSDSNVIYVGGGEVTVRGNVSSGYGVWKSEDAGKTWDFSGLPESRHVPRIVIDPNNSDIVYAAVLGNLYKPTIERGVYKSINGGKTLSLIHI
;
A
#
# COMPACT_ATOMS: atom_id res chain seq x y z
N MET A 1 26.28 -58.61 49.46
CA MET A 1 25.81 -58.72 48.05
C MET A 1 24.99 -57.48 47.72
N LYS A 2 25.53 -56.57 46.89
CA LYS A 2 24.79 -55.40 46.42
C LYS A 2 24.07 -55.73 45.11
N PRO A 3 22.84 -55.33 44.87
CA PRO A 3 22.13 -55.66 43.66
C PRO A 3 22.63 -54.78 42.46
N LEU A 4 23.09 -55.45 41.43
CA LEU A 4 23.59 -54.88 40.17
C LEU A 4 22.48 -54.65 39.12
N HIS A 5 21.23 -54.37 39.53
CA HIS A 5 20.10 -54.38 38.61
C HIS A 5 19.56 -53.01 38.17
N THR A 6 20.03 -51.91 38.75
CA THR A 6 19.45 -50.58 38.42
C THR A 6 20.05 -49.94 37.15
N ASN A 7 21.32 -50.15 36.85
CA ASN A 7 21.98 -49.48 35.69
C ASN A 7 21.53 -50.02 34.33
N THR A 8 21.19 -51.31 34.24
CA THR A 8 20.81 -51.95 32.98
C THR A 8 19.42 -51.49 32.50
N GLN A 9 18.50 -51.21 33.39
CA GLN A 9 17.17 -50.74 33.04
C GLN A 9 17.21 -49.29 32.50
N TYR A 10 18.00 -48.40 33.06
CA TYR A 10 18.18 -47.03 32.55
C TYR A 10 18.89 -47.02 31.20
N SER A 11 19.82 -47.88 30.97
CA SER A 11 20.51 -48.01 29.66
C SER A 11 19.56 -48.50 28.56
N ILE A 12 18.63 -49.39 28.85
CA ILE A 12 17.62 -49.88 27.90
C ILE A 12 16.61 -48.79 27.60
N ILE A 13 16.16 -48.04 28.60
CA ILE A 13 15.21 -46.92 28.44
C ILE A 13 15.89 -45.78 27.60
N ALA A 14 17.13 -45.46 27.89
CA ALA A 14 17.88 -44.44 27.14
C ALA A 14 18.08 -44.85 25.67
N LEU A 15 18.37 -46.15 25.40
CA LEU A 15 18.47 -46.66 24.04
C LEU A 15 17.15 -46.62 23.29
N PHE A 16 16.02 -46.91 23.98
CA PHE A 16 14.68 -46.84 23.39
C PHE A 16 14.26 -45.39 23.06
N LEU A 17 14.58 -44.43 23.92
CA LEU A 17 14.34 -43.02 23.70
C LEU A 17 15.21 -42.48 22.56
N PHE A 18 16.45 -42.95 22.42
CA PHE A 18 17.33 -42.56 21.33
C PHE A 18 16.87 -43.13 19.97
N LEU A 19 16.32 -44.34 19.95
CA LEU A 19 15.77 -44.96 18.73
C LEU A 19 14.47 -44.27 18.26
N ILE A 20 13.67 -43.70 19.17
CA ILE A 20 12.46 -42.93 18.82
C ILE A 20 12.84 -41.59 18.21
N SER A 21 13.98 -41.00 18.59
CA SER A 21 14.43 -39.69 18.05
C SER A 21 15.03 -39.78 16.63
N ILE A 22 15.32 -40.99 16.11
CA ILE A 22 15.87 -41.22 14.75
C ILE A 22 14.74 -41.51 13.74
N GLN A 23 13.49 -41.18 14.03
CA GLN A 23 12.46 -41.30 13.00
C GLN A 23 12.78 -40.30 11.89
N PRO A 24 13.06 -40.77 10.65
CA PRO A 24 13.26 -39.85 9.53
C PRO A 24 11.95 -39.07 9.37
N PHE A 25 12.03 -37.76 9.50
CA PHE A 25 10.93 -36.87 9.15
C PHE A 25 10.68 -37.06 7.65
N TYR A 26 9.81 -37.97 7.29
CA TYR A 26 9.26 -38.08 5.94
C TYR A 26 8.39 -36.86 5.74
N GLY A 27 9.03 -35.72 5.43
CA GLY A 27 8.32 -34.56 4.93
C GLY A 27 7.55 -35.02 3.70
N GLN A 28 6.23 -34.88 3.72
CA GLN A 28 5.38 -35.13 2.56
C GLN A 28 5.94 -34.28 1.42
N ARG A 29 6.68 -34.93 0.52
CA ARG A 29 7.18 -34.32 -0.70
C ARG A 29 5.94 -33.94 -1.51
N LYS A 30 5.48 -32.66 -1.35
CA LYS A 30 4.40 -32.11 -2.14
C LYS A 30 4.73 -32.41 -3.60
N LYS A 31 3.98 -33.33 -4.22
CA LYS A 31 4.10 -33.58 -5.66
C LYS A 31 3.98 -32.22 -6.31
N ARG A 32 5.07 -31.72 -6.90
CA ARG A 32 5.01 -30.54 -7.76
C ARG A 32 4.01 -30.86 -8.85
N SER A 33 2.82 -30.29 -8.76
CA SER A 33 1.90 -30.27 -9.89
C SER A 33 2.68 -29.63 -11.06
N LYS A 34 2.65 -30.27 -12.21
CA LYS A 34 3.18 -29.64 -13.43
C LYS A 34 2.51 -28.27 -13.55
N PRO A 35 3.25 -27.20 -13.90
CA PRO A 35 2.62 -25.92 -14.14
C PRO A 35 1.52 -26.14 -15.16
N VAL A 36 0.29 -25.83 -14.81
CA VAL A 36 -0.80 -25.74 -15.76
C VAL A 36 -0.40 -24.62 -16.71
N ALA A 37 -0.25 -24.92 -17.99
CA ALA A 37 0.02 -23.91 -18.99
C ALA A 37 -1.06 -22.83 -18.86
N SER A 38 -0.65 -21.58 -18.57
CA SER A 38 -1.58 -20.47 -18.54
C SER A 38 -2.12 -20.26 -19.94
N VAL A 39 -3.38 -20.59 -20.13
CA VAL A 39 -4.06 -20.27 -21.38
C VAL A 39 -4.24 -18.75 -21.41
N SER A 40 -3.51 -18.08 -22.29
CA SER A 40 -3.67 -16.65 -22.52
C SER A 40 -4.70 -16.48 -23.66
N TYR A 41 -5.76 -15.76 -23.36
CA TYR A 41 -6.76 -15.39 -24.37
C TYR A 41 -6.46 -13.98 -24.91
N PRO A 42 -6.73 -13.69 -26.18
CA PRO A 42 -6.59 -12.35 -26.73
C PRO A 42 -7.56 -11.38 -26.02
N ASN A 43 -7.17 -10.13 -25.87
CA ASN A 43 -7.97 -9.11 -25.18
C ASN A 43 -9.38 -8.94 -25.77
N SER A 44 -9.56 -9.19 -27.06
CA SER A 44 -10.86 -9.15 -27.73
C SER A 44 -11.92 -10.08 -27.12
N VAL A 45 -11.49 -11.16 -26.44
CA VAL A 45 -12.43 -12.05 -25.74
C VAL A 45 -13.08 -11.35 -24.52
N TYR A 46 -12.40 -10.34 -23.98
CA TYR A 46 -12.84 -9.64 -22.78
C TYR A 46 -13.54 -8.30 -23.07
N GLU A 47 -13.54 -7.82 -24.32
CA GLU A 47 -14.12 -6.53 -24.70
C GLU A 47 -15.63 -6.41 -24.45
N SER A 48 -16.34 -7.53 -24.46
CA SER A 48 -17.77 -7.57 -24.13
C SER A 48 -18.06 -7.64 -22.63
N LEU A 49 -17.04 -7.82 -21.79
CA LEU A 49 -17.22 -7.91 -20.35
C LEU A 49 -17.32 -6.52 -19.74
N SER A 50 -18.35 -6.30 -18.93
CA SER A 50 -18.49 -5.09 -18.12
C SER A 50 -18.70 -5.46 -16.66
N TYR A 51 -18.04 -4.71 -15.76
CA TYR A 51 -18.25 -4.86 -14.34
C TYR A 51 -19.33 -3.90 -13.85
N ARG A 52 -20.25 -4.41 -13.03
CA ARG A 52 -21.19 -3.59 -12.28
C ARG A 52 -21.15 -3.97 -10.82
N SER A 53 -21.23 -2.99 -9.94
CA SER A 53 -21.37 -3.25 -8.52
C SER A 53 -22.76 -3.81 -8.23
N ILE A 54 -22.82 -4.95 -7.54
CA ILE A 54 -24.07 -5.62 -7.16
C ILE A 54 -24.34 -5.53 -5.65
N GLY A 55 -23.44 -4.82 -4.90
CA GLY A 55 -23.51 -4.73 -3.46
C GLY A 55 -23.11 -6.04 -2.74
N PRO A 56 -23.28 -6.13 -1.42
CA PRO A 56 -23.74 -5.02 -0.56
C PRO A 56 -22.78 -3.85 -0.59
N PHE A 57 -23.32 -2.62 -0.67
CA PHE A 57 -22.53 -1.40 -0.60
C PHE A 57 -22.09 -1.19 0.83
N SER A 58 -20.81 -1.33 1.11
CA SER A 58 -20.25 -1.07 2.43
C SER A 58 -19.18 0.00 2.33
N GLY A 59 -19.18 0.95 3.26
CA GLY A 59 -18.14 1.95 3.38
C GLY A 59 -16.79 1.31 3.68
N GLY A 60 -15.75 1.76 2.99
CA GLY A 60 -14.38 1.38 3.25
C GLY A 60 -13.70 2.32 4.26
N ARG A 61 -12.41 2.07 4.50
CA ARG A 61 -11.57 2.98 5.28
C ARG A 61 -11.16 4.17 4.42
N SER A 62 -11.06 5.34 5.06
CA SER A 62 -10.44 6.53 4.49
C SER A 62 -9.33 6.98 5.43
N SER A 63 -8.13 7.19 4.90
CA SER A 63 -6.96 7.60 5.70
C SER A 63 -6.44 8.98 5.34
N ALA A 64 -6.95 9.56 4.28
CA ALA A 64 -6.56 10.89 3.82
C ALA A 64 -7.79 11.76 3.57
N VAL A 65 -7.75 13.00 4.02
CA VAL A 65 -8.79 14.00 3.76
C VAL A 65 -8.17 15.38 3.69
N THR A 66 -8.68 16.22 2.79
CA THR A 66 -8.30 17.63 2.73
C THR A 66 -9.47 18.47 2.22
N GLY A 67 -9.61 19.67 2.79
CA GLY A 67 -10.46 20.73 2.26
C GLY A 67 -9.65 21.75 1.47
N VAL A 68 -10.32 22.63 0.76
CA VAL A 68 -9.69 23.66 -0.04
C VAL A 68 -10.01 25.04 0.56
N PRO A 69 -9.01 25.81 1.03
CA PRO A 69 -9.24 27.15 1.57
C PRO A 69 -10.01 28.04 0.60
N GLY A 70 -11.03 28.73 1.10
CA GLY A 70 -11.88 29.60 0.29
C GLY A 70 -12.94 28.87 -0.56
N LYS A 71 -13.00 27.55 -0.55
CA LYS A 71 -13.98 26.73 -1.28
C LYS A 71 -14.71 25.78 -0.32
N PRO A 72 -15.70 26.23 0.44
CA PRO A 72 -16.31 25.51 1.57
C PRO A 72 -17.01 24.20 1.19
N ASN A 73 -17.32 24.00 -0.07
CA ASN A 73 -17.98 22.78 -0.56
C ASN A 73 -17.02 21.81 -1.27
N LEU A 74 -15.74 22.18 -1.43
CA LEU A 74 -14.75 21.38 -2.14
C LEU A 74 -13.86 20.60 -1.18
N TYR A 75 -13.96 19.27 -1.23
CA TYR A 75 -13.16 18.35 -0.43
C TYR A 75 -12.65 17.19 -1.27
N TYR A 76 -11.55 16.63 -0.81
CA TYR A 76 -10.99 15.41 -1.35
C TYR A 76 -10.76 14.41 -0.23
N PHE A 77 -10.99 13.13 -0.51
CA PHE A 77 -10.55 12.08 0.40
C PHE A 77 -9.88 10.92 -0.37
N GLY A 78 -8.95 10.25 0.30
CA GLY A 78 -8.27 9.06 -0.17
C GLY A 78 -8.80 7.82 0.53
N ALA A 79 -9.32 6.89 -0.25
CA ALA A 79 -9.85 5.63 0.24
C ALA A 79 -8.77 4.55 0.34
N ALA A 80 -8.92 3.63 1.29
CA ALA A 80 -8.12 2.42 1.34
C ALA A 80 -8.63 1.42 0.30
N GLY A 81 -7.87 1.30 -0.81
CA GLY A 81 -8.22 0.44 -1.93
C GLY A 81 -9.21 1.04 -2.94
N GLY A 82 -9.54 2.34 -2.82
CA GLY A 82 -10.54 2.98 -3.67
C GLY A 82 -10.11 4.29 -4.34
N GLY A 83 -8.81 4.60 -4.34
CA GLY A 83 -8.29 5.81 -4.98
C GLY A 83 -8.71 7.11 -4.32
N VAL A 84 -8.72 8.19 -5.10
CA VAL A 84 -9.04 9.56 -4.66
C VAL A 84 -10.44 9.95 -5.11
N TRP A 85 -11.19 10.53 -4.19
CA TRP A 85 -12.56 10.98 -4.41
C TRP A 85 -12.68 12.49 -4.15
N LYS A 86 -13.47 13.14 -4.96
CA LYS A 86 -13.75 14.60 -4.92
C LYS A 86 -15.22 14.84 -4.72
N THR A 87 -15.57 15.83 -3.88
CA THR A 87 -16.89 16.42 -3.81
C THR A 87 -16.80 17.92 -4.06
N GLU A 88 -17.79 18.49 -4.71
CA GLU A 88 -17.92 19.94 -4.99
C GLU A 88 -19.21 20.51 -4.38
N ASP A 89 -19.98 19.69 -3.67
CA ASP A 89 -21.28 20.03 -3.10
C ASP A 89 -21.37 19.81 -1.57
N GLY A 90 -20.21 19.82 -0.90
CA GLY A 90 -20.12 19.65 0.55
C GLY A 90 -20.37 18.22 1.02
N GLY A 91 -20.09 17.25 0.16
CA GLY A 91 -20.18 15.82 0.52
C GLY A 91 -21.49 15.15 0.19
N LYS A 92 -22.39 15.81 -0.55
CA LYS A 92 -23.64 15.19 -0.99
C LYS A 92 -23.40 14.16 -2.08
N THR A 93 -22.48 14.47 -3.01
CA THR A 93 -22.03 13.55 -4.06
C THR A 93 -20.51 13.48 -4.13
N TYR A 94 -20.00 12.35 -4.58
CA TYR A 94 -18.56 12.12 -4.76
C TYR A 94 -18.30 11.51 -6.12
N LYS A 95 -17.18 11.95 -6.74
CA LYS A 95 -16.67 11.40 -7.98
C LYS A 95 -15.25 10.86 -7.74
N ASN A 96 -14.97 9.63 -8.20
CA ASN A 96 -13.59 9.15 -8.27
C ASN A 96 -12.84 9.93 -9.34
N ILE A 97 -11.65 10.43 -9.00
CA ILE A 97 -10.82 11.24 -9.89
C ILE A 97 -9.46 10.61 -10.18
N SER A 98 -9.17 9.43 -9.66
CA SER A 98 -7.93 8.70 -9.88
C SER A 98 -8.07 7.48 -10.79
N ASP A 99 -9.29 7.06 -11.11
CA ASP A 99 -9.53 5.93 -12.01
C ASP A 99 -8.91 6.17 -13.38
N GLY A 100 -8.23 5.15 -13.89
CA GLY A 100 -7.50 5.24 -15.17
C GLY A 100 -6.05 5.77 -15.05
N TYR A 101 -5.66 6.33 -13.90
CA TYR A 101 -4.30 6.79 -13.62
C TYR A 101 -3.60 5.91 -12.59
N PHE A 102 -4.17 5.83 -11.42
CA PHE A 102 -3.69 4.99 -10.32
C PHE A 102 -4.85 4.54 -9.45
N GLY A 103 -4.67 3.38 -8.86
CA GLY A 103 -5.63 2.81 -7.91
C GLY A 103 -4.97 2.51 -6.58
N GLY A 104 -5.61 1.66 -5.82
CA GLY A 104 -5.10 1.19 -4.54
C GLY A 104 -5.39 2.13 -3.39
N SER A 105 -4.60 1.97 -2.34
CA SER A 105 -4.78 2.72 -1.10
C SER A 105 -4.07 4.06 -1.17
N ILE A 106 -4.73 5.08 -0.62
CA ILE A 106 -4.22 6.45 -0.55
C ILE A 106 -3.90 6.79 0.90
N GLY A 107 -2.67 7.24 1.14
CA GLY A 107 -2.17 7.63 2.45
C GLY A 107 -2.27 9.12 2.74
N SER A 108 -2.14 9.94 1.71
CA SER A 108 -2.21 11.40 1.84
C SER A 108 -2.78 12.05 0.59
N VAL A 109 -3.51 13.14 0.81
CA VAL A 109 -3.97 14.07 -0.25
C VAL A 109 -3.67 15.48 0.25
N ALA A 110 -2.98 16.28 -0.55
CA ALA A 110 -2.63 17.65 -0.24
C ALA A 110 -2.99 18.55 -1.42
N VAL A 111 -3.67 19.66 -1.14
CA VAL A 111 -3.99 20.72 -2.13
C VAL A 111 -3.13 21.93 -1.83
N ALA A 112 -2.52 22.52 -2.86
CA ALA A 112 -1.71 23.70 -2.69
C ALA A 112 -2.60 24.90 -2.29
N LYS A 113 -2.16 25.64 -1.27
CA LYS A 113 -2.89 26.82 -0.79
C LYS A 113 -2.81 27.97 -1.80
N SER A 114 -1.69 28.08 -2.51
CA SER A 114 -1.46 29.10 -3.54
C SER A 114 -2.22 28.86 -4.84
N ASP A 115 -2.49 27.58 -5.17
CA ASP A 115 -3.26 27.19 -6.35
C ASP A 115 -4.04 25.89 -6.10
N SER A 116 -5.36 26.01 -5.99
CA SER A 116 -6.24 24.86 -5.73
C SER A 116 -6.34 23.83 -6.87
N ASN A 117 -5.75 24.10 -8.02
CA ASN A 117 -5.64 23.12 -9.10
C ASN A 117 -4.49 22.14 -8.86
N VAL A 118 -3.49 22.55 -8.07
CA VAL A 118 -2.33 21.71 -7.75
C VAL A 118 -2.65 20.80 -6.58
N ILE A 119 -2.62 19.50 -6.85
CA ILE A 119 -2.92 18.44 -5.87
C ILE A 119 -1.78 17.43 -5.90
N TYR A 120 -1.34 17.00 -4.71
CA TYR A 120 -0.43 15.87 -4.57
C TYR A 120 -1.10 14.74 -3.80
N VAL A 121 -0.82 13.51 -4.23
CA VAL A 121 -1.36 12.29 -3.63
C VAL A 121 -0.23 11.33 -3.32
N GLY A 122 -0.23 10.80 -2.11
CA GLY A 122 0.68 9.75 -1.68
C GLY A 122 -0.05 8.42 -1.53
N GLY A 123 0.51 7.38 -2.14
CA GLY A 123 -0.05 6.03 -2.06
C GLY A 123 0.18 5.34 -0.72
N GLY A 124 -0.65 4.35 -0.41
CA GLY A 124 -0.51 3.45 0.73
C GLY A 124 -1.21 3.88 2.01
N GLU A 125 -1.87 2.96 2.65
CA GLU A 125 -2.59 3.18 3.91
C GLU A 125 -1.66 3.68 5.02
N VAL A 126 -2.14 4.58 5.87
CA VAL A 126 -1.34 5.22 6.95
C VAL A 126 -1.33 4.40 8.23
N THR A 127 -2.44 3.75 8.56
CA THR A 127 -2.59 3.03 9.83
C THR A 127 -1.85 1.70 9.79
N VAL A 128 -0.78 1.59 10.56
CA VAL A 128 0.02 0.36 10.66
C VAL A 128 -0.75 -0.71 11.44
N ARG A 129 -0.98 -1.85 10.79
CA ARG A 129 -1.59 -3.07 11.35
C ARG A 129 -1.30 -4.26 10.43
N GLY A 130 -1.75 -5.46 10.79
CA GLY A 130 -1.43 -6.68 10.06
C GLY A 130 -1.91 -6.76 8.61
N ASN A 131 -2.92 -5.98 8.23
CA ASN A 131 -3.52 -6.00 6.89
C ASN A 131 -3.50 -4.64 6.19
N VAL A 132 -2.45 -3.84 6.42
CA VAL A 132 -2.29 -2.53 5.79
C VAL A 132 -1.99 -2.68 4.29
N SER A 133 -2.69 -1.90 3.46
CA SER A 133 -2.56 -1.97 2.01
C SER A 133 -1.52 -0.98 1.49
N SER A 134 -0.60 -1.45 0.65
CA SER A 134 0.39 -0.62 -0.02
C SER A 134 -0.24 0.24 -1.11
N GLY A 135 0.43 1.35 -1.41
CA GLY A 135 0.19 2.19 -2.58
C GLY A 135 1.44 2.29 -3.45
N TYR A 136 1.41 3.18 -4.43
CA TYR A 136 2.46 3.30 -5.43
C TYR A 136 2.82 4.77 -5.64
N GLY A 137 3.88 5.22 -4.99
CA GLY A 137 4.51 6.50 -5.24
C GLY A 137 3.71 7.74 -4.86
N VAL A 138 4.19 8.84 -5.42
CA VAL A 138 3.59 10.16 -5.34
C VAL A 138 3.06 10.55 -6.71
N TRP A 139 1.86 11.13 -6.73
CA TRP A 139 1.18 11.59 -7.93
C TRP A 139 0.84 13.06 -7.80
N LYS A 140 0.84 13.78 -8.92
CA LYS A 140 0.51 15.20 -9.01
C LYS A 140 -0.59 15.45 -10.04
N SER A 141 -1.50 16.35 -9.73
CA SER A 141 -2.41 16.97 -10.69
C SER A 141 -2.18 18.48 -10.70
N GLU A 142 -2.32 19.11 -11.86
CA GLU A 142 -2.28 20.56 -12.04
C GLU A 142 -3.61 21.13 -12.54
N ASP A 143 -4.66 20.30 -12.59
CA ASP A 143 -5.97 20.63 -13.14
C ASP A 143 -7.14 20.21 -12.23
N ALA A 144 -6.92 20.24 -10.91
CA ALA A 144 -7.89 19.88 -9.88
C ALA A 144 -8.35 18.40 -9.96
N GLY A 145 -7.44 17.51 -10.36
CA GLY A 145 -7.64 16.07 -10.40
C GLY A 145 -8.29 15.54 -11.67
N LYS A 146 -8.26 16.30 -12.77
CA LYS A 146 -8.74 15.79 -14.07
C LYS A 146 -7.71 14.89 -14.73
N THR A 147 -6.42 15.27 -14.63
CA THR A 147 -5.28 14.47 -15.08
C THR A 147 -4.23 14.34 -13.98
N TRP A 148 -3.41 13.30 -14.06
CA TRP A 148 -2.41 12.98 -13.06
C TRP A 148 -1.10 12.55 -13.69
N ASP A 149 0.00 13.10 -13.16
CA ASP A 149 1.35 12.74 -13.51
C ASP A 149 2.02 12.00 -12.35
N PHE A 150 2.83 11.02 -12.67
CA PHE A 150 3.62 10.29 -11.69
C PHE A 150 4.84 11.11 -11.27
N SER A 151 4.95 11.47 -9.99
CA SER A 151 6.04 12.28 -9.44
C SER A 151 7.20 11.46 -8.87
N GLY A 152 7.11 10.13 -8.83
CA GLY A 152 8.21 9.27 -8.39
C GLY A 152 7.93 8.47 -7.11
N LEU A 153 8.99 7.91 -6.54
CA LEU A 153 8.98 7.04 -5.36
C LEU A 153 8.14 5.76 -5.56
N PRO A 154 8.40 4.95 -6.60
CA PRO A 154 7.59 3.77 -6.93
C PRO A 154 7.60 2.70 -5.83
N GLU A 155 8.66 2.63 -5.03
CA GLU A 155 8.82 1.65 -3.94
C GLU A 155 8.46 2.22 -2.56
N SER A 156 7.90 3.43 -2.51
CA SER A 156 7.53 4.11 -1.26
C SER A 156 6.52 3.37 -0.41
N ARG A 157 5.69 2.56 -1.01
CA ARG A 157 4.65 1.73 -0.42
C ARG A 157 3.63 2.47 0.44
N HIS A 158 4.12 3.35 1.32
CA HIS A 158 3.29 4.13 2.24
C HIS A 158 3.82 5.56 2.34
N VAL A 159 3.01 6.52 1.88
CA VAL A 159 3.29 7.96 1.94
C VAL A 159 2.22 8.63 2.81
N PRO A 160 2.39 8.58 4.15
CA PRO A 160 1.37 9.01 5.10
C PRO A 160 1.15 10.53 5.14
N ARG A 161 2.10 11.31 4.66
CA ARG A 161 1.99 12.76 4.71
C ARG A 161 2.68 13.42 3.54
N ILE A 162 1.97 14.34 2.91
CA ILE A 162 2.53 15.31 1.97
C ILE A 162 2.20 16.70 2.50
N VAL A 163 3.19 17.60 2.46
CA VAL A 163 3.04 19.01 2.84
C VAL A 163 3.56 19.86 1.68
N ILE A 164 2.76 20.80 1.25
CA ILE A 164 3.10 21.76 0.19
C ILE A 164 3.38 23.10 0.87
N ASP A 165 4.44 23.80 0.43
CA ASP A 165 4.71 25.15 0.92
C ASP A 165 3.51 26.06 0.60
N PRO A 166 2.99 26.83 1.57
CA PRO A 166 1.79 27.62 1.39
C PRO A 166 1.93 28.75 0.36
N ASN A 167 3.16 29.17 0.08
CA ASN A 167 3.45 30.29 -0.81
C ASN A 167 4.00 29.83 -2.16
N ASN A 168 4.49 28.58 -2.25
CA ASN A 168 5.11 28.05 -3.46
C ASN A 168 4.77 26.56 -3.64
N SER A 169 3.87 26.26 -4.57
CA SER A 169 3.44 24.87 -4.87
C SER A 169 4.52 23.96 -5.44
N ASP A 170 5.67 24.52 -5.86
CA ASP A 170 6.81 23.76 -6.34
C ASP A 170 7.63 23.14 -5.18
N ILE A 171 7.48 23.68 -3.97
CA ILE A 171 8.16 23.15 -2.77
C ILE A 171 7.22 22.18 -2.06
N VAL A 172 7.60 20.89 -2.07
CA VAL A 172 6.81 19.80 -1.51
C VAL A 172 7.67 18.89 -0.64
N TYR A 173 7.12 18.47 0.48
CA TYR A 173 7.71 17.48 1.36
C TYR A 173 6.83 16.25 1.42
N ALA A 174 7.42 15.06 1.29
CA ALA A 174 6.75 13.79 1.43
C ALA A 174 7.41 12.94 2.52
N ALA A 175 6.63 12.53 3.51
CA ALA A 175 7.07 11.53 4.48
C ALA A 175 6.78 10.14 3.91
N VAL A 176 7.80 9.27 3.90
CA VAL A 176 7.73 7.95 3.28
C VAL A 176 8.12 6.90 4.31
N LEU A 177 7.22 5.96 4.56
CA LEU A 177 7.47 4.84 5.47
C LEU A 177 8.17 3.66 4.77
N GLY A 178 8.02 3.55 3.45
CA GLY A 178 8.54 2.41 2.71
C GLY A 178 7.81 1.11 3.05
N ASN A 179 8.51 -0.01 2.93
CA ASN A 179 7.96 -1.31 3.32
C ASN A 179 7.95 -1.44 4.85
N LEU A 180 6.80 -1.75 5.43
CA LEU A 180 6.62 -1.85 6.88
C LEU A 180 7.27 -3.09 7.51
N TYR A 181 7.49 -4.13 6.72
CA TYR A 181 7.89 -5.46 7.20
C TYR A 181 9.30 -5.87 6.79
N LYS A 182 9.99 -5.05 6.00
CA LYS A 182 11.37 -5.30 5.56
C LYS A 182 12.10 -4.00 5.20
N PRO A 183 13.42 -4.02 5.11
CA PRO A 183 14.20 -2.88 4.64
C PRO A 183 13.73 -2.39 3.27
N THR A 184 13.79 -1.09 3.06
CA THR A 184 13.45 -0.43 1.80
C THR A 184 14.38 0.76 1.57
N ILE A 185 14.66 1.05 0.30
CA ILE A 185 15.50 2.18 -0.09
C ILE A 185 14.70 3.49 0.04
N GLU A 186 13.43 3.45 -0.36
CA GLU A 186 12.56 4.61 -0.29
C GLU A 186 11.88 4.70 1.09
N ARG A 187 12.64 5.22 2.07
CA ARG A 187 12.16 5.56 3.41
C ARG A 187 12.80 6.86 3.85
N GLY A 188 12.03 7.73 4.51
CA GLY A 188 12.52 9.00 5.05
C GLY A 188 11.67 10.18 4.63
N VAL A 189 12.21 11.38 4.74
CA VAL A 189 11.58 12.63 4.30
C VAL A 189 12.20 13.06 2.98
N TYR A 190 11.36 13.23 1.99
CA TYR A 190 11.74 13.66 0.64
C TYR A 190 11.28 15.10 0.41
N LYS A 191 12.05 15.85 -0.37
CA LYS A 191 11.75 17.21 -0.77
C LYS A 191 11.81 17.36 -2.29
N SER A 192 10.85 18.07 -2.84
CA SER A 192 10.92 18.64 -4.17
C SER A 192 11.01 20.17 -4.10
N ILE A 193 11.71 20.78 -5.04
CA ILE A 193 11.76 22.24 -5.25
C ILE A 193 11.36 22.63 -6.68
N ASN A 194 10.87 21.67 -7.45
CA ASN A 194 10.55 21.82 -8.87
C ASN A 194 9.17 21.22 -9.22
N GLY A 195 8.21 21.36 -8.31
CA GLY A 195 6.86 20.93 -8.54
C GLY A 195 6.67 19.42 -8.65
N GLY A 196 7.47 18.63 -7.91
CA GLY A 196 7.34 17.17 -7.89
C GLY A 196 8.03 16.46 -9.06
N LYS A 197 8.71 17.18 -9.96
CA LYS A 197 9.47 16.57 -11.07
C LYS A 197 10.61 15.69 -10.56
N THR A 198 11.21 16.07 -9.44
CA THR A 198 12.17 15.26 -8.70
C THR A 198 11.89 15.34 -7.20
N LEU A 199 12.06 14.21 -6.51
CA LEU A 199 11.95 14.09 -5.07
C LEU A 199 13.28 13.57 -4.53
N SER A 200 13.98 14.40 -3.74
CA SER A 200 15.28 14.06 -3.16
C SER A 200 15.15 13.75 -1.67
N LEU A 201 15.78 12.69 -1.23
CA LEU A 201 15.84 12.33 0.19
C LEU A 201 16.62 13.40 0.95
N ILE A 202 16.04 13.94 2.00
CA ILE A 202 16.68 14.95 2.86
C ILE A 202 16.93 14.46 4.29
N HIS A 203 16.20 13.45 4.73
CA HIS A 203 16.36 12.90 6.08
C HIS A 203 15.78 11.47 6.17
N ILE A 204 16.45 10.61 6.96
CA ILE A 204 16.01 9.25 7.34
C ILE A 204 15.78 9.20 8.84
#